data_99b2012d7ac9d17497fa134503d244ce
#
_entry.id   99b2012d7ac9d17497fa134503d244ce
#
_cell.length_a   1.000
_cell.length_b   1.000
_cell.length_c   1.000
_cell.angle_alpha   90.00
_cell.angle_beta   90.00
_cell.angle_gamma   90.00
#
_symmetry.space_group_name_H-M   'P 1'
#
loop_
_entity.id
_entity.type
_entity.pdbx_description
1 polymer ?
#
loop_
_entity_poly.entity_id
_entity_poly.type
_entity_poly.pdbx_seq_one_letter_code
_entity_poly.pdbx_strand_id
1 'polypeptide(L)'
;MDGRDPNPSTAPAPRSATRRRFIAAAGAAGLVGLAGCGGDGGGGGDGGGGDGGGYGGDGDDGGSTDGGASVDSLSVGMVTSMSGPFAVFGNAAVTGAELAIEDLEAENDVSISLTTADSQLDPSTALDEARSLVTEDRVDFLMGAVSSAVALKIAGWASENAVTYFPTGAHSSALTGGGCGQYVFRPSASNSMLATTIGSEMAAAADEWYLMYSDYTWGQTAQAAVAGLLEEQGKTVVDTQAVPFPSDDYAQYINQAKASGAPAIGVLIAGLDLRKATNQIIAKGIQDRTLAMHQLEDIVYWGLDKESASILDIAGQVWGPAADGGDEFKQRVADRGEMDPYVRHLLGYVSVDQGVRAVLRAGSADADAMRDTLEGHEVDSPIVEMKGGGEMYWRAGDHQLIQPTYTVSSRPTAEMSDDPYREWFQAEETFAGDDVARPVEETGCSL
;
A
#
# COMPACT_ATOMS: atom_id res chain seq x y z
N MET A 1 49.48 -48.61 -14.73
CA MET A 1 49.12 -48.57 -16.15
C MET A 1 47.78 -47.91 -16.25
N ASP A 2 47.87 -46.73 -16.78
CA ASP A 2 46.92 -45.86 -17.47
C ASP A 2 45.63 -45.52 -16.74
N GLY A 3 45.39 -44.37 -16.29
CA GLY A 3 45.75 -43.01 -16.80
C GLY A 3 44.80 -42.54 -17.89
N ARG A 4 43.64 -41.91 -17.52
CA ARG A 4 42.97 -40.90 -18.36
C ARG A 4 41.94 -40.09 -17.56
N ASP A 5 42.28 -38.83 -17.31
CA ASP A 5 41.32 -37.77 -16.98
C ASP A 5 40.33 -37.53 -18.12
N PRO A 6 39.08 -37.17 -17.86
CA PRO A 6 38.26 -36.47 -18.83
C PRO A 6 38.18 -34.97 -18.51
N ASN A 7 38.47 -34.21 -19.52
CA ASN A 7 38.44 -32.85 -19.89
C ASN A 7 37.18 -32.08 -19.43
N PRO A 8 37.29 -30.78 -19.03
CA PRO A 8 36.16 -29.95 -18.52
C PRO A 8 35.26 -29.49 -19.69
N SER A 9 33.96 -29.62 -19.44
CA SER A 9 32.88 -29.15 -20.30
C SER A 9 32.79 -27.61 -20.27
N THR A 10 32.74 -27.06 -21.45
CA THR A 10 32.58 -25.65 -21.79
C THR A 10 31.25 -25.07 -21.31
N ALA A 11 31.30 -24.00 -20.48
CA ALA A 11 30.19 -23.14 -20.17
C ALA A 11 29.87 -22.20 -21.35
N PRO A 12 28.60 -21.90 -21.61
CA PRO A 12 28.26 -20.91 -22.64
C PRO A 12 28.43 -19.47 -22.09
N ALA A 13 28.92 -18.59 -22.99
CA ALA A 13 29.19 -17.19 -22.72
C ALA A 13 27.93 -16.36 -22.49
N PRO A 14 27.98 -15.28 -21.66
CA PRO A 14 26.82 -14.41 -21.42
C PRO A 14 26.54 -13.52 -22.64
N ARG A 15 25.25 -13.39 -22.97
CA ARG A 15 24.75 -12.53 -24.04
C ARG A 15 24.86 -11.06 -23.62
N SER A 16 25.36 -10.25 -24.54
CA SER A 16 25.64 -8.82 -24.39
C SER A 16 24.41 -8.00 -24.05
N ALA A 17 24.49 -7.27 -22.90
CA ALA A 17 23.56 -6.21 -22.55
C ALA A 17 23.81 -4.97 -23.42
N THR A 18 22.76 -4.46 -24.03
CA THR A 18 22.77 -3.22 -24.82
C THR A 18 22.84 -2.02 -23.85
N ARG A 19 23.95 -1.32 -23.85
CA ARG A 19 24.16 -0.06 -23.13
C ARG A 19 23.30 1.04 -23.75
N ARG A 20 22.32 1.55 -23.03
CA ARG A 20 21.71 2.85 -23.31
C ARG A 20 22.61 3.94 -22.72
N ARG A 21 22.99 4.89 -23.57
CA ARG A 21 23.86 6.02 -23.25
C ARG A 21 23.07 7.10 -22.49
N PHE A 22 23.51 7.46 -21.31
CA PHE A 22 23.13 8.69 -20.65
C PHE A 22 23.85 9.87 -21.31
N ILE A 23 23.09 10.88 -21.73
CA ILE A 23 23.63 12.19 -22.12
C ILE A 23 23.55 13.08 -20.89
N ALA A 24 24.69 13.39 -20.31
CA ALA A 24 24.82 14.44 -19.32
C ALA A 24 24.93 15.80 -20.05
N ALA A 25 23.96 16.68 -19.84
CA ALA A 25 24.06 18.08 -20.25
C ALA A 25 24.41 18.94 -19.02
N ALA A 26 25.65 19.41 -18.99
CA ALA A 26 26.07 20.48 -18.09
C ALA A 26 25.70 21.83 -18.72
N GLY A 27 24.94 22.64 -18.02
CA GLY A 27 24.59 24.00 -18.42
C GLY A 27 24.83 24.99 -17.28
N ALA A 28 25.64 25.97 -17.56
CA ALA A 28 26.27 26.91 -16.66
C ALA A 28 25.32 28.00 -16.13
N ALA A 29 25.70 28.53 -14.97
CA ALA A 29 25.13 29.65 -14.23
C ALA A 29 25.08 30.96 -15.02
N GLY A 30 24.04 31.77 -14.75
CA GLY A 30 23.98 33.19 -15.12
C GLY A 30 23.07 33.94 -14.15
N LEU A 31 23.70 34.69 -13.25
CA LEU A 31 23.11 35.71 -12.38
C LEU A 31 22.90 37.02 -13.19
N VAL A 32 21.86 37.80 -12.88
CA VAL A 32 21.65 39.25 -12.93
C VAL A 32 20.12 39.44 -12.95
N GLY A 33 19.34 40.15 -12.10
CA GLY A 33 19.60 41.37 -11.38
C GLY A 33 18.37 42.29 -11.51
N LEU A 34 17.66 42.50 -10.41
CA LEU A 34 16.97 43.70 -9.90
C LEU A 34 16.11 44.64 -10.78
N ALA A 35 15.03 45.11 -10.15
CA ALA A 35 14.27 46.37 -10.28
C ALA A 35 13.04 46.28 -11.21
N GLY A 36 11.77 46.66 -10.83
CA GLY A 36 11.26 47.57 -9.84
C GLY A 36 10.17 48.44 -10.48
N CYS A 37 9.12 48.84 -9.72
CA CYS A 37 8.12 49.84 -9.99
C CYS A 37 7.04 49.46 -11.02
N GLY A 38 5.74 49.47 -10.76
CA GLY A 38 4.89 50.46 -10.10
C GLY A 38 4.05 51.20 -11.13
N GLY A 39 2.71 51.22 -11.00
CA GLY A 39 1.91 52.15 -11.81
C GLY A 39 0.42 51.80 -11.87
N ASP A 40 -0.35 52.59 -11.15
CA ASP A 40 -1.80 52.69 -11.10
C ASP A 40 -2.47 53.11 -12.40
N GLY A 41 -3.83 52.93 -12.45
CA GLY A 41 -4.78 53.72 -13.26
C GLY A 41 -5.74 52.78 -14.00
N GLY A 42 -7.02 52.69 -13.79
CA GLY A 42 -8.04 53.67 -13.49
C GLY A 42 -8.91 53.95 -14.70
N GLY A 43 -10.26 53.68 -14.61
CA GLY A 43 -11.26 54.17 -15.53
C GLY A 43 -11.96 53.06 -16.34
N GLY A 44 -13.23 52.77 -16.24
CA GLY A 44 -14.45 53.54 -16.13
C GLY A 44 -15.10 53.76 -17.52
N GLY A 45 -16.31 53.20 -17.75
CA GLY A 45 -17.08 53.59 -18.92
C GLY A 45 -18.24 52.68 -19.28
N ASP A 46 -19.38 53.17 -18.94
CA ASP A 46 -20.74 52.72 -19.18
C ASP A 46 -21.17 52.51 -20.64
N GLY A 47 -22.27 51.70 -20.80
CA GLY A 47 -23.35 52.23 -21.62
C GLY A 47 -23.94 51.37 -22.74
N GLY A 48 -25.19 50.99 -22.62
CA GLY A 48 -26.19 50.93 -23.66
C GLY A 48 -26.52 49.55 -24.24
N GLY A 49 -27.60 48.99 -24.05
CA GLY A 49 -29.00 49.16 -24.29
C GLY A 49 -29.43 48.89 -25.73
N GLY A 50 -30.29 47.84 -25.97
CA GLY A 50 -30.92 47.64 -27.26
C GLY A 50 -31.77 46.40 -27.34
N ASP A 51 -33.07 46.63 -27.22
CA ASP A 51 -34.20 45.70 -27.39
C ASP A 51 -34.28 45.04 -28.77
N GLY A 52 -34.99 43.90 -28.84
CA GLY A 52 -35.92 43.67 -29.92
C GLY A 52 -36.03 42.25 -30.50
N GLY A 53 -37.13 41.57 -30.20
CA GLY A 53 -37.88 40.87 -31.22
C GLY A 53 -37.79 39.34 -31.24
N GLY A 54 -38.82 38.70 -30.68
CA GLY A 54 -39.12 37.29 -30.80
C GLY A 54 -39.60 36.85 -32.19
N TYR A 55 -39.61 35.56 -32.38
CA TYR A 55 -40.67 34.74 -32.99
C TYR A 55 -40.39 33.27 -32.71
N GLY A 56 -41.48 32.57 -32.37
CA GLY A 56 -41.49 31.17 -31.98
C GLY A 56 -41.32 30.22 -33.17
N GLY A 57 -41.04 28.98 -32.80
CA GLY A 57 -41.05 27.81 -33.65
C GLY A 57 -41.00 26.57 -32.79
N ASP A 58 -42.17 25.95 -32.62
CA ASP A 58 -42.34 24.62 -32.00
C ASP A 58 -41.49 23.59 -32.74
N GLY A 59 -40.82 22.71 -31.99
CA GLY A 59 -40.10 21.57 -32.50
C GLY A 59 -39.72 20.69 -31.33
N ASP A 60 -40.69 19.87 -30.91
CA ASP A 60 -40.56 18.75 -30.02
C ASP A 60 -39.59 17.73 -30.63
N ASP A 61 -38.53 17.44 -29.94
CA ASP A 61 -37.88 16.11 -29.90
C ASP A 61 -37.01 16.03 -28.66
N GLY A 62 -37.57 15.43 -27.63
CA GLY A 62 -36.87 15.04 -26.42
C GLY A 62 -35.88 13.89 -26.71
N GLY A 63 -34.70 14.25 -27.13
CA GLY A 63 -33.54 13.40 -27.08
C GLY A 63 -32.71 13.77 -25.85
N SER A 64 -32.92 13.11 -24.72
CA SER A 64 -31.95 13.08 -23.66
C SER A 64 -30.71 12.38 -24.22
N THR A 65 -29.81 13.17 -24.78
CA THR A 65 -28.42 12.73 -24.90
C THR A 65 -27.82 12.88 -23.51
N ASP A 66 -27.91 11.80 -22.77
CA ASP A 66 -26.97 11.51 -21.68
C ASP A 66 -25.60 11.32 -22.35
N GLY A 67 -24.99 12.41 -22.75
CA GLY A 67 -23.66 12.46 -23.31
C GLY A 67 -22.66 12.57 -22.15
N GLY A 68 -22.58 11.52 -21.32
CA GLY A 68 -21.38 11.30 -20.52
C GLY A 68 -20.21 11.22 -21.49
N ALA A 69 -19.19 12.06 -21.34
CA ALA A 69 -17.99 11.97 -22.13
C ALA A 69 -17.41 10.55 -21.92
N SER A 70 -17.27 9.77 -22.99
CA SER A 70 -16.58 8.48 -22.92
C SER A 70 -15.11 8.75 -22.54
N VAL A 71 -14.62 8.05 -21.53
CA VAL A 71 -13.19 8.08 -21.17
C VAL A 71 -12.52 6.98 -21.97
N ASP A 72 -11.86 7.36 -23.07
CA ASP A 72 -11.27 6.37 -24.01
C ASP A 72 -9.82 6.00 -23.61
N SER A 73 -9.17 6.82 -22.78
CA SER A 73 -7.81 6.56 -22.31
C SER A 73 -7.55 7.14 -20.92
N LEU A 74 -6.74 6.44 -20.12
CA LEU A 74 -6.32 6.85 -18.78
C LEU A 74 -4.82 6.65 -18.58
N SER A 75 -4.21 7.52 -17.78
CA SER A 75 -2.81 7.43 -17.39
C SER A 75 -2.68 7.40 -15.87
N VAL A 76 -2.12 6.32 -15.34
CA VAL A 76 -1.92 6.11 -13.90
C VAL A 76 -0.45 6.31 -13.56
N GLY A 77 -0.18 7.16 -12.56
CA GLY A 77 1.16 7.38 -12.03
C GLY A 77 1.39 6.57 -10.75
N MET A 78 2.45 5.78 -10.70
CA MET A 78 2.78 4.97 -9.52
C MET A 78 4.17 5.31 -8.98
N VAL A 79 4.23 5.96 -7.80
CA VAL A 79 5.49 6.16 -7.07
C VAL A 79 5.62 5.08 -6.03
N THR A 80 6.55 4.13 -6.21
CA THR A 80 6.73 3.01 -5.29
C THR A 80 8.21 2.70 -5.05
N SER A 81 8.51 1.79 -4.13
CA SER A 81 9.89 1.37 -3.87
C SER A 81 10.30 0.31 -4.88
N MET A 82 11.08 0.67 -5.88
CA MET A 82 11.61 -0.25 -6.90
C MET A 82 13.06 -0.63 -6.62
N SER A 83 13.68 0.00 -5.63
CA SER A 83 15.03 -0.29 -5.15
C SER A 83 15.06 -0.38 -3.61
N GLY A 84 16.19 -0.86 -3.04
CA GLY A 84 16.41 -0.93 -1.60
C GLY A 84 15.57 -2.00 -0.88
N PRO A 85 15.42 -1.88 0.47
CA PRO A 85 14.85 -2.93 1.31
C PRO A 85 13.37 -3.23 1.05
N PHE A 86 12.64 -2.35 0.37
CA PHE A 86 11.23 -2.54 0.03
C PHE A 86 10.96 -2.82 -1.46
N ALA A 87 12.01 -3.04 -2.25
CA ALA A 87 11.85 -3.29 -3.70
C ALA A 87 10.91 -4.47 -4.00
N VAL A 88 11.00 -5.54 -3.23
CA VAL A 88 10.15 -6.72 -3.40
C VAL A 88 8.66 -6.38 -3.22
N PHE A 89 8.33 -5.46 -2.32
CA PHE A 89 6.96 -5.03 -2.07
C PHE A 89 6.44 -4.10 -3.17
N GLY A 90 7.29 -3.17 -3.62
CA GLY A 90 6.94 -2.26 -4.70
C GLY A 90 6.72 -2.99 -6.03
N ASN A 91 7.61 -3.93 -6.38
CA ASN A 91 7.49 -4.71 -7.61
C ASN A 91 6.22 -5.58 -7.62
N ALA A 92 5.88 -6.21 -6.48
CA ALA A 92 4.64 -6.99 -6.38
C ALA A 92 3.39 -6.10 -6.58
N ALA A 93 3.40 -4.87 -6.05
CA ALA A 93 2.30 -3.93 -6.28
C ALA A 93 2.21 -3.50 -7.76
N VAL A 94 3.34 -3.37 -8.46
CA VAL A 94 3.35 -3.12 -9.93
C VAL A 94 2.70 -4.28 -10.67
N THR A 95 3.10 -5.53 -10.38
CA THR A 95 2.49 -6.72 -10.99
C THR A 95 0.97 -6.79 -10.74
N GLY A 96 0.52 -6.46 -9.54
CA GLY A 96 -0.91 -6.39 -9.22
C GLY A 96 -1.64 -5.30 -9.99
N ALA A 97 -1.03 -4.13 -10.14
CA ALA A 97 -1.56 -3.03 -10.94
C ALA A 97 -1.70 -3.40 -12.43
N GLU A 98 -0.70 -4.08 -13.00
CA GLU A 98 -0.75 -4.57 -14.38
C GLU A 98 -1.88 -5.57 -14.61
N LEU A 99 -2.11 -6.50 -13.66
CA LEU A 99 -3.22 -7.44 -13.74
C LEU A 99 -4.59 -6.74 -13.70
N ALA A 100 -4.73 -5.68 -12.88
CA ALA A 100 -5.95 -4.88 -12.86
C ALA A 100 -6.18 -4.14 -14.19
N ILE A 101 -5.12 -3.62 -14.80
CA ILE A 101 -5.19 -2.96 -16.10
C ILE A 101 -5.67 -3.94 -17.18
N GLU A 102 -5.11 -5.15 -17.23
CA GLU A 102 -5.54 -6.19 -18.17
C GLU A 102 -7.03 -6.50 -18.04
N ASP A 103 -7.53 -6.61 -16.81
CA ASP A 103 -8.96 -6.91 -16.56
C ASP A 103 -9.85 -5.73 -16.95
N LEU A 104 -9.47 -4.51 -16.56
CA LEU A 104 -10.26 -3.31 -16.84
C LEU A 104 -10.32 -2.98 -18.33
N GLU A 105 -9.22 -3.17 -19.08
CA GLU A 105 -9.21 -3.02 -20.53
C GLU A 105 -10.04 -4.12 -21.23
N ALA A 106 -10.10 -5.33 -20.66
CA ALA A 106 -10.95 -6.40 -21.18
C ALA A 106 -12.44 -6.19 -20.90
N GLU A 107 -12.77 -5.53 -19.77
CA GLU A 107 -14.14 -5.23 -19.37
C GLU A 107 -14.72 -3.96 -20.02
N ASN A 108 -13.86 -2.99 -20.33
CA ASN A 108 -14.25 -1.65 -20.76
C ASN A 108 -13.52 -1.25 -22.05
N ASP A 109 -14.14 -0.40 -22.84
CA ASP A 109 -13.50 0.16 -24.05
C ASP A 109 -12.62 1.39 -23.66
N VAL A 110 -11.57 1.12 -22.86
CA VAL A 110 -10.63 2.10 -22.33
C VAL A 110 -9.20 1.60 -22.48
N SER A 111 -8.25 2.46 -22.80
CA SER A 111 -6.82 2.13 -22.79
C SER A 111 -6.15 2.75 -21.56
N ILE A 112 -5.42 1.95 -20.79
CA ILE A 112 -4.84 2.38 -19.52
C ILE A 112 -3.32 2.27 -19.58
N SER A 113 -2.62 3.36 -19.33
CA SER A 113 -1.16 3.38 -19.21
C SER A 113 -0.72 3.50 -17.76
N LEU A 114 0.32 2.77 -17.37
CA LEU A 114 0.96 2.85 -16.05
C LEU A 114 2.38 3.39 -16.19
N THR A 115 2.66 4.53 -15.56
CA THR A 115 4.01 5.08 -15.45
C THR A 115 4.52 4.93 -14.02
N THR A 116 5.67 4.26 -13.85
CA THR A 116 6.24 3.97 -12.53
C THR A 116 7.48 4.82 -12.25
N ALA A 117 7.63 5.26 -10.99
CA ALA A 117 8.81 5.97 -10.50
C ALA A 117 9.30 5.38 -9.17
N ASP A 118 10.63 5.37 -8.97
CA ASP A 118 11.24 4.81 -7.76
C ASP A 118 11.34 5.87 -6.66
N SER A 119 10.65 5.64 -5.56
CA SER A 119 10.71 6.48 -4.36
C SER A 119 12.06 6.45 -3.65
N GLN A 120 12.89 5.46 -3.90
CA GLN A 120 14.16 5.20 -3.21
C GLN A 120 14.04 5.19 -1.67
N LEU A 121 12.83 4.98 -1.13
CA LEU A 121 12.46 5.13 0.29
C LEU A 121 12.68 6.54 0.87
N ASP A 122 13.00 7.52 0.05
CA ASP A 122 13.19 8.92 0.45
C ASP A 122 11.91 9.74 0.18
N PRO A 123 11.30 10.36 1.22
CA PRO A 123 10.07 11.12 1.05
C PRO A 123 10.21 12.34 0.13
N SER A 124 11.40 12.94 0.01
CA SER A 124 11.63 14.11 -0.85
C SER A 124 11.75 13.69 -2.30
N THR A 125 12.54 12.65 -2.57
CA THR A 125 12.64 12.04 -3.91
C THR A 125 11.26 11.57 -4.39
N ALA A 126 10.51 10.86 -3.54
CA ALA A 126 9.18 10.38 -3.89
C ALA A 126 8.19 11.52 -4.22
N LEU A 127 8.27 12.65 -3.50
CA LEU A 127 7.45 13.82 -3.81
C LEU A 127 7.84 14.46 -5.14
N ASP A 128 9.14 14.54 -5.43
CA ASP A 128 9.61 15.11 -6.70
C ASP A 128 9.19 14.22 -7.88
N GLU A 129 9.27 12.90 -7.75
CA GLU A 129 8.74 11.95 -8.73
C GLU A 129 7.21 12.07 -8.90
N ALA A 130 6.45 12.16 -7.80
CA ALA A 130 5.00 12.36 -7.87
C ALA A 130 4.62 13.65 -8.61
N ARG A 131 5.36 14.73 -8.37
CA ARG A 131 5.18 16.00 -9.09
C ARG A 131 5.47 15.88 -10.58
N SER A 132 6.56 15.19 -10.94
CA SER A 132 6.92 14.95 -12.34
C SER A 132 5.83 14.17 -13.06
N LEU A 133 5.35 13.07 -12.48
CA LEU A 133 4.25 12.28 -13.04
C LEU A 133 3.00 13.13 -13.31
N VAL A 134 2.64 14.04 -12.40
CA VAL A 134 1.45 14.89 -12.57
C VAL A 134 1.70 16.04 -13.55
N THR A 135 2.85 16.71 -13.47
CA THR A 135 3.06 17.95 -14.25
C THR A 135 3.67 17.74 -15.62
N GLU A 136 4.52 16.72 -15.78
CA GLU A 136 5.23 16.41 -17.03
C GLU A 136 4.54 15.26 -17.79
N ASP A 137 4.25 14.12 -17.11
CA ASP A 137 3.60 12.96 -17.72
C ASP A 137 2.07 13.09 -17.76
N ARG A 138 1.49 14.00 -16.96
CA ARG A 138 0.05 14.31 -16.91
C ARG A 138 -0.82 13.11 -16.59
N VAL A 139 -0.42 12.36 -15.59
CA VAL A 139 -1.22 11.24 -15.11
C VAL A 139 -2.53 11.72 -14.51
N ASP A 140 -3.59 10.92 -14.67
CA ASP A 140 -4.94 11.24 -14.22
C ASP A 140 -5.08 11.11 -12.71
N PHE A 141 -4.39 10.15 -12.10
CA PHE A 141 -4.30 10.02 -10.65
C PHE A 141 -2.99 9.32 -10.25
N LEU A 142 -2.66 9.43 -8.96
CA LEU A 142 -1.48 8.82 -8.38
C LEU A 142 -1.83 7.60 -7.51
N MET A 143 -0.92 6.64 -7.48
CA MET A 143 -0.94 5.53 -6.53
C MET A 143 0.46 5.19 -6.04
N GLY A 144 0.56 4.25 -5.11
CA GLY A 144 1.85 3.68 -4.70
C GLY A 144 2.21 3.97 -3.25
N ALA A 145 3.51 4.00 -2.96
CA ALA A 145 4.17 4.00 -1.67
C ALA A 145 3.96 2.73 -0.82
N VAL A 146 5.08 2.14 -0.43
CA VAL A 146 5.16 1.10 0.61
C VAL A 146 5.43 1.76 1.97
N SER A 147 6.38 2.70 1.99
CA SER A 147 6.76 3.45 3.20
C SER A 147 5.69 4.45 3.63
N SER A 148 5.27 4.38 4.90
CA SER A 148 4.29 5.33 5.46
C SER A 148 4.81 6.77 5.48
N ALA A 149 6.11 6.98 5.64
CA ALA A 149 6.70 8.32 5.58
C ALA A 149 6.63 8.91 4.16
N VAL A 150 6.88 8.09 3.14
CA VAL A 150 6.72 8.46 1.72
C VAL A 150 5.24 8.76 1.43
N ALA A 151 4.34 7.86 1.82
CA ALA A 151 2.91 8.01 1.58
C ALA A 151 2.35 9.31 2.18
N LEU A 152 2.67 9.62 3.44
CA LEU A 152 2.24 10.85 4.10
C LEU A 152 2.79 12.11 3.41
N LYS A 153 4.02 12.04 2.90
CA LYS A 153 4.62 13.17 2.19
C LYS A 153 3.91 13.47 0.86
N ILE A 154 3.59 12.42 0.10
CA ILE A 154 2.81 12.55 -1.15
C ILE A 154 1.38 12.98 -0.84
N ALA A 155 0.73 12.36 0.16
CA ALA A 155 -0.66 12.63 0.55
C ALA A 155 -0.92 14.11 0.87
N GLY A 156 -0.02 14.73 1.65
CA GLY A 156 -0.12 16.16 1.97
C GLY A 156 -0.09 17.03 0.71
N TRP A 157 0.87 16.78 -0.18
CA TRP A 157 0.97 17.53 -1.43
C TRP A 157 -0.21 17.24 -2.39
N ALA A 158 -0.63 15.99 -2.52
CA ALA A 158 -1.74 15.59 -3.38
C ALA A 158 -3.04 16.30 -2.98
N SER A 159 -3.32 16.36 -1.66
CA SER A 159 -4.48 17.09 -1.14
C SER A 159 -4.42 18.59 -1.38
N GLU A 160 -3.25 19.22 -1.24
CA GLU A 160 -3.06 20.65 -1.50
C GLU A 160 -3.19 21.01 -2.97
N ASN A 161 -3.00 20.06 -3.90
CA ASN A 161 -2.96 20.30 -5.34
C ASN A 161 -4.12 19.64 -6.10
N ALA A 162 -5.16 19.16 -5.40
CA ALA A 162 -6.32 18.46 -5.97
C ALA A 162 -5.92 17.31 -6.90
N VAL A 163 -5.07 16.40 -6.38
CA VAL A 163 -4.63 15.18 -7.07
C VAL A 163 -5.15 13.97 -6.30
N THR A 164 -5.93 13.13 -6.94
CA THR A 164 -6.37 11.87 -6.31
C THR A 164 -5.18 10.94 -6.11
N TYR A 165 -5.02 10.43 -4.89
CA TYR A 165 -3.90 9.58 -4.52
C TYR A 165 -4.34 8.37 -3.70
N PHE A 166 -3.91 7.18 -4.14
CA PHE A 166 -4.10 5.92 -3.43
C PHE A 166 -2.77 5.46 -2.80
N PRO A 167 -2.54 5.69 -1.47
CA PRO A 167 -1.37 5.20 -0.75
C PRO A 167 -1.43 3.66 -0.62
N THR A 168 -1.07 2.97 -1.69
CA THR A 168 -1.34 1.56 -1.96
C THR A 168 -0.91 0.62 -0.83
N GLY A 169 0.29 0.82 -0.29
CA GLY A 169 0.87 -0.15 0.64
C GLY A 169 1.27 0.42 2.00
N ALA A 170 0.80 1.60 2.36
CA ALA A 170 1.17 2.26 3.62
C ALA A 170 0.10 2.07 4.70
N HIS A 171 0.48 1.53 5.86
CA HIS A 171 -0.44 1.14 6.93
C HIS A 171 -0.49 2.11 8.12
N SER A 172 0.30 3.22 8.13
CA SER A 172 0.25 4.19 9.21
C SER A 172 -1.17 4.70 9.45
N SER A 173 -1.65 4.63 10.68
CA SER A 173 -2.97 5.15 11.05
C SER A 173 -3.11 6.66 10.81
N ALA A 174 -1.99 7.40 10.65
CA ALA A 174 -2.01 8.83 10.36
C ALA A 174 -2.60 9.17 8.99
N LEU A 175 -2.51 8.27 8.00
CA LEU A 175 -3.02 8.51 6.64
C LEU A 175 -4.54 8.71 6.55
N THR A 176 -5.29 8.09 7.44
CA THR A 176 -6.74 8.26 7.61
C THR A 176 -7.06 8.74 9.03
N GLY A 177 -6.09 9.45 9.62
CA GLY A 177 -6.16 10.13 10.91
C GLY A 177 -5.74 11.59 10.76
N GLY A 178 -4.89 12.11 11.63
CA GLY A 178 -4.45 13.51 11.59
C GLY A 178 -3.66 13.95 10.34
N GLY A 179 -3.30 13.03 9.45
CA GLY A 179 -2.69 13.30 8.14
C GLY A 179 -3.59 12.92 6.96
N CYS A 180 -4.90 12.78 7.20
CA CYS A 180 -5.87 12.53 6.13
C CYS A 180 -5.96 13.72 5.17
N GLY A 181 -6.43 13.46 3.98
CA GLY A 181 -6.54 14.49 2.96
C GLY A 181 -7.71 14.26 2.02
N GLN A 182 -8.28 15.35 1.54
CA GLN A 182 -9.52 15.37 0.78
C GLN A 182 -9.50 14.50 -0.50
N TYR A 183 -8.32 14.24 -1.06
CA TYR A 183 -8.16 13.44 -2.28
C TYR A 183 -7.29 12.19 -2.06
N VAL A 184 -7.17 11.74 -0.81
CA VAL A 184 -6.35 10.59 -0.44
C VAL A 184 -7.23 9.44 0.01
N PHE A 185 -7.24 8.34 -0.73
CA PHE A 185 -8.07 7.15 -0.50
C PHE A 185 -7.19 5.95 -0.21
N ARG A 186 -7.21 5.44 1.04
CA ARG A 186 -6.31 4.36 1.45
C ARG A 186 -6.90 2.97 1.22
N PRO A 187 -6.33 2.16 0.28
CA PRO A 187 -6.80 0.81 -0.01
C PRO A 187 -6.33 -0.23 1.02
N SER A 188 -5.23 0.02 1.73
CA SER A 188 -4.73 -0.92 2.75
C SER A 188 -5.43 -0.72 4.10
N ALA A 189 -5.47 -1.76 4.96
CA ALA A 189 -5.90 -1.59 6.35
C ALA A 189 -4.90 -0.74 7.13
N SER A 190 -5.39 0.01 8.12
CA SER A 190 -4.54 0.78 9.03
C SER A 190 -3.84 -0.09 10.06
N ASN A 191 -2.75 0.41 10.66
CA ASN A 191 -2.12 -0.24 11.82
C ASN A 191 -3.11 -0.45 12.97
N SER A 192 -4.05 0.48 13.17
CA SER A 192 -5.10 0.32 14.19
C SER A 192 -6.08 -0.80 13.83
N MET A 193 -6.51 -0.91 12.59
CA MET A 193 -7.36 -2.03 12.15
C MET A 193 -6.66 -3.38 12.37
N LEU A 194 -5.40 -3.49 11.94
CA LEU A 194 -4.62 -4.72 12.09
C LEU A 194 -4.32 -5.05 13.57
N ALA A 195 -4.11 -4.03 14.42
CA ALA A 195 -3.97 -4.25 15.85
C ALA A 195 -5.28 -4.79 16.45
N THR A 196 -6.44 -4.21 16.08
CA THR A 196 -7.74 -4.70 16.53
C THR A 196 -8.00 -6.13 16.07
N THR A 197 -7.61 -6.46 14.83
CA THR A 197 -7.73 -7.82 14.27
C THR A 197 -7.09 -8.89 15.16
N ILE A 198 -5.89 -8.62 15.71
CA ILE A 198 -5.15 -9.61 16.55
C ILE A 198 -5.36 -9.42 18.06
N GLY A 199 -6.11 -8.40 18.47
CA GLY A 199 -6.14 -7.96 19.85
C GLY A 199 -6.71 -9.01 20.81
N SER A 200 -7.80 -9.69 20.43
CA SER A 200 -8.41 -10.74 21.24
C SER A 200 -7.46 -11.93 21.44
N GLU A 201 -6.75 -12.35 20.40
CA GLU A 201 -5.80 -13.44 20.45
C GLU A 201 -4.57 -13.08 21.30
N MET A 202 -4.02 -11.88 21.10
CA MET A 202 -2.93 -11.38 21.95
C MET A 202 -3.34 -11.35 23.42
N ALA A 203 -4.53 -10.82 23.74
CA ALA A 203 -5.03 -10.74 25.10
C ALA A 203 -5.29 -12.12 25.73
N ALA A 204 -5.72 -13.09 24.92
CA ALA A 204 -5.90 -14.47 25.38
C ALA A 204 -4.56 -15.20 25.60
N ALA A 205 -3.55 -14.90 24.81
CA ALA A 205 -2.25 -15.59 24.83
C ALA A 205 -1.38 -15.20 26.03
N ALA A 206 -1.39 -13.92 26.46
CA ALA A 206 -0.54 -13.50 27.57
C ALA A 206 -1.08 -12.25 28.28
N ASP A 207 -0.71 -12.11 29.57
CA ASP A 207 -1.00 -10.91 30.36
C ASP A 207 0.09 -9.83 30.28
N GLU A 208 1.30 -10.21 29.90
CA GLU A 208 2.47 -9.32 29.83
C GLU A 208 3.14 -9.44 28.46
N TRP A 209 3.37 -8.30 27.83
CA TRP A 209 3.95 -8.18 26.49
C TRP A 209 5.18 -7.29 26.47
N TYR A 210 6.20 -7.68 25.72
CA TYR A 210 7.32 -6.83 25.33
C TYR A 210 7.18 -6.47 23.85
N LEU A 211 7.29 -5.20 23.47
CA LEU A 211 7.12 -4.78 22.08
C LEU A 211 8.45 -4.30 21.48
N MET A 212 8.90 -4.90 20.37
CA MET A 212 9.99 -4.37 19.54
C MET A 212 9.40 -3.82 18.25
N TYR A 213 9.79 -2.60 17.86
CA TYR A 213 9.24 -1.97 16.68
C TYR A 213 10.30 -1.21 15.87
N SER A 214 10.13 -1.15 14.55
CA SER A 214 10.98 -0.36 13.66
C SER A 214 10.82 1.13 13.92
N ASP A 215 11.93 1.85 14.17
CA ASP A 215 11.93 3.27 14.51
C ASP A 215 11.73 4.17 13.28
N TYR A 216 10.53 4.14 12.73
CA TYR A 216 10.03 5.07 11.74
C TYR A 216 8.48 5.11 11.79
N THR A 217 7.86 5.98 11.01
CA THR A 217 6.42 6.31 11.10
C THR A 217 5.50 5.08 11.18
N TRP A 218 5.73 4.03 10.37
CA TRP A 218 4.92 2.81 10.40
C TRP A 218 5.06 2.08 11.75
N GLY A 219 6.29 1.82 12.19
CA GLY A 219 6.54 1.09 13.43
C GLY A 219 6.07 1.84 14.67
N GLN A 220 6.23 3.16 14.70
CA GLN A 220 5.74 4.02 15.79
C GLN A 220 4.22 3.97 15.91
N THR A 221 3.48 4.05 14.77
CA THR A 221 2.01 3.95 14.79
C THR A 221 1.53 2.53 15.04
N ALA A 222 2.29 1.50 14.63
CA ALA A 222 2.02 0.10 14.95
C ALA A 222 2.16 -0.17 16.45
N GLN A 223 3.27 0.26 17.04
CA GLN A 223 3.52 0.13 18.49
C GLN A 223 2.43 0.83 19.29
N ALA A 224 2.08 2.07 18.94
CA ALA A 224 1.04 2.81 19.63
C ALA A 224 -0.33 2.11 19.56
N ALA A 225 -0.69 1.56 18.39
CA ALA A 225 -1.95 0.84 18.19
C ALA A 225 -2.00 -0.46 19.01
N VAL A 226 -0.94 -1.28 18.96
CA VAL A 226 -0.87 -2.55 19.69
C VAL A 226 -0.80 -2.32 21.19
N ALA A 227 0.01 -1.35 21.66
CA ALA A 227 0.12 -1.05 23.09
C ALA A 227 -1.20 -0.53 23.65
N GLY A 228 -1.84 0.43 22.97
CA GLY A 228 -3.13 0.98 23.41
C GLY A 228 -4.21 -0.09 23.51
N LEU A 229 -4.29 -0.97 22.51
CA LEU A 229 -5.26 -2.07 22.52
C LEU A 229 -5.02 -3.07 23.66
N LEU A 230 -3.77 -3.46 23.92
CA LEU A 230 -3.43 -4.35 25.02
C LEU A 230 -3.79 -3.71 26.38
N GLU A 231 -3.51 -2.43 26.55
CA GLU A 231 -3.87 -1.68 27.76
C GLU A 231 -5.39 -1.58 27.96
N GLU A 232 -6.16 -1.30 26.89
CA GLU A 232 -7.63 -1.29 26.89
C GLU A 232 -8.24 -2.63 27.33
N GLN A 233 -7.56 -3.73 26.96
CA GLN A 233 -7.93 -5.09 27.36
C GLN A 233 -7.38 -5.50 28.73
N GLY A 234 -6.77 -4.57 29.48
CA GLY A 234 -6.25 -4.81 30.82
C GLY A 234 -4.94 -5.61 30.85
N LYS A 235 -4.22 -5.65 29.74
CA LYS A 235 -2.92 -6.32 29.64
C LYS A 235 -1.78 -5.32 29.88
N THR A 236 -0.60 -5.84 30.23
CA THR A 236 0.56 -4.99 30.55
C THR A 236 1.58 -5.04 29.42
N VAL A 237 1.93 -3.88 28.87
CA VAL A 237 3.13 -3.72 28.05
C VAL A 237 4.28 -3.41 29.00
N VAL A 238 5.12 -4.40 29.29
CA VAL A 238 6.20 -4.30 30.29
C VAL A 238 7.32 -3.35 29.84
N ASP A 239 7.57 -3.29 28.53
CA ASP A 239 8.52 -2.34 27.93
C ASP A 239 8.31 -2.28 26.42
N THR A 240 8.80 -1.20 25.79
CA THR A 240 8.79 -1.01 24.34
C THR A 240 10.18 -0.60 23.84
N GLN A 241 10.63 -1.18 22.74
CA GLN A 241 11.96 -0.92 22.21
C GLN A 241 11.91 -0.50 20.74
N ALA A 242 12.31 0.74 20.48
CA ALA A 242 12.57 1.23 19.12
C ALA A 242 13.85 0.62 18.56
N VAL A 243 13.77 0.07 17.36
CA VAL A 243 14.91 -0.52 16.63
C VAL A 243 15.15 0.30 15.37
N PRO A 244 16.36 0.85 15.13
CA PRO A 244 16.65 1.58 13.89
C PRO A 244 16.24 0.79 12.65
N PHE A 245 15.70 1.48 11.64
CA PHE A 245 15.32 0.88 10.38
C PHE A 245 16.00 1.58 9.20
N PRO A 246 16.64 0.84 8.27
CA PRO A 246 16.91 -0.60 8.33
C PRO A 246 17.99 -0.97 9.37
N SER A 247 17.98 -2.24 9.83
CA SER A 247 19.00 -2.78 10.77
C SER A 247 19.44 -4.18 10.36
N ASP A 248 20.70 -4.51 10.69
CA ASP A 248 21.24 -5.86 10.49
C ASP A 248 21.46 -6.59 11.83
N ASP A 249 21.45 -5.87 12.96
CA ASP A 249 21.71 -6.44 14.28
C ASP A 249 20.58 -6.14 15.27
N TYR A 250 19.90 -7.20 15.65
CA TYR A 250 18.79 -7.22 16.60
C TYR A 250 19.19 -7.76 17.97
N ALA A 251 20.43 -8.26 18.12
CA ALA A 251 20.87 -9.02 19.27
C ALA A 251 20.71 -8.27 20.62
N GLN A 252 21.01 -6.96 20.66
CA GLN A 252 20.83 -6.17 21.88
C GLN A 252 19.36 -6.02 22.28
N TYR A 253 18.47 -5.79 21.33
CA TYR A 253 17.03 -5.62 21.54
C TYR A 253 16.37 -6.94 21.97
N ILE A 254 16.76 -8.06 21.36
CA ILE A 254 16.32 -9.40 21.72
C ILE A 254 16.82 -9.77 23.12
N ASN A 255 18.04 -9.38 23.50
CA ASN A 255 18.54 -9.57 24.87
C ASN A 255 17.74 -8.78 25.89
N GLN A 256 17.26 -7.57 25.57
CA GLN A 256 16.37 -6.79 26.43
C GLN A 256 15.00 -7.47 26.55
N ALA A 257 14.42 -7.93 25.43
CA ALA A 257 13.19 -8.74 25.45
C ALA A 257 13.35 -9.99 26.33
N LYS A 258 14.49 -10.67 26.24
CA LYS A 258 14.79 -11.84 27.10
C LYS A 258 14.88 -11.45 28.58
N ALA A 259 15.53 -10.33 28.88
CA ALA A 259 15.73 -9.84 30.25
C ALA A 259 14.45 -9.30 30.89
N SER A 260 13.48 -8.82 30.11
CA SER A 260 12.17 -8.34 30.59
C SER A 260 11.38 -9.44 31.30
N GLY A 261 11.60 -10.71 30.94
CA GLY A 261 10.85 -11.84 31.47
C GLY A 261 9.45 -11.99 30.88
N ALA A 262 8.98 -11.09 30.01
CA ALA A 262 7.67 -11.18 29.40
C ALA A 262 7.46 -12.52 28.69
N PRO A 263 6.33 -13.20 28.88
CA PRO A 263 6.03 -14.47 28.22
C PRO A 263 5.73 -14.31 26.72
N ALA A 264 5.43 -13.09 26.27
CA ALA A 264 5.06 -12.80 24.90
C ALA A 264 5.78 -11.57 24.35
N ILE A 265 6.03 -11.57 23.04
CA ILE A 265 6.77 -10.54 22.33
C ILE A 265 5.98 -10.11 21.09
N GLY A 266 5.66 -8.83 20.99
CA GLY A 266 5.20 -8.21 19.73
C GLY A 266 6.43 -7.83 18.89
N VAL A 267 6.56 -8.43 17.70
CA VAL A 267 7.67 -8.20 16.78
C VAL A 267 7.20 -7.32 15.64
N LEU A 268 7.15 -5.99 15.86
CA LEU A 268 6.61 -5.01 14.92
C LEU A 268 7.75 -4.46 14.03
N ILE A 269 8.45 -5.36 13.36
CA ILE A 269 9.62 -5.07 12.54
C ILE A 269 9.24 -5.07 11.05
N ALA A 270 9.63 -4.01 10.35
CA ALA A 270 9.23 -3.78 8.98
C ALA A 270 10.04 -4.58 7.95
N GLY A 271 9.36 -4.99 6.88
CA GLY A 271 9.99 -5.50 5.67
C GLY A 271 10.86 -6.73 5.90
N LEU A 272 11.87 -6.89 5.06
CA LEU A 272 12.80 -8.03 5.14
C LEU A 272 13.69 -8.03 6.41
N ASP A 273 13.70 -6.94 7.17
CA ASP A 273 14.38 -6.88 8.46
C ASP A 273 13.74 -7.82 9.50
N LEU A 274 12.42 -8.07 9.39
CA LEU A 274 11.74 -9.05 10.23
C LEU A 274 12.33 -10.46 10.07
N ARG A 275 12.76 -10.85 8.86
CA ARG A 275 13.46 -12.13 8.62
C ARG A 275 14.77 -12.22 9.42
N LYS A 276 15.53 -11.12 9.45
CA LYS A 276 16.78 -11.03 10.24
C LYS A 276 16.49 -11.11 11.74
N ALA A 277 15.46 -10.38 12.20
CA ALA A 277 15.02 -10.43 13.60
C ALA A 277 14.59 -11.83 14.01
N THR A 278 13.77 -12.51 13.20
CA THR A 278 13.30 -13.88 13.43
C THR A 278 14.47 -14.86 13.59
N ASN A 279 15.44 -14.86 12.66
CA ASN A 279 16.63 -15.70 12.76
C ASN A 279 17.42 -15.43 14.05
N GLN A 280 17.52 -14.18 14.48
CA GLN A 280 18.23 -13.83 15.71
C GLN A 280 17.43 -14.15 16.97
N ILE A 281 16.08 -14.10 16.94
CA ILE A 281 15.21 -14.61 18.01
C ILE A 281 15.46 -16.09 18.25
N ILE A 282 15.50 -16.89 17.20
CA ILE A 282 15.81 -18.32 17.25
C ILE A 282 17.23 -18.54 17.81
N ALA A 283 18.23 -17.85 17.26
CA ALA A 283 19.63 -17.97 17.71
C ALA A 283 19.84 -17.58 19.19
N LYS A 284 18.99 -16.71 19.75
CA LYS A 284 19.01 -16.32 21.18
C LYS A 284 18.18 -17.23 22.08
N GLY A 285 17.45 -18.19 21.51
CA GLY A 285 16.68 -19.18 22.27
C GLY A 285 15.51 -18.55 23.05
N ILE A 286 14.73 -17.70 22.41
CA ILE A 286 13.49 -17.13 22.96
C ILE A 286 12.27 -17.38 22.07
N GLN A 287 12.39 -18.29 21.13
CA GLN A 287 11.30 -18.72 20.25
C GLN A 287 10.22 -19.57 20.94
N ASP A 288 10.41 -19.89 22.21
CA ASP A 288 9.44 -20.55 23.08
C ASP A 288 8.42 -19.58 23.72
N ARG A 289 8.60 -18.28 23.48
CA ARG A 289 7.63 -17.25 23.87
C ARG A 289 6.60 -17.08 22.77
N THR A 290 5.39 -16.67 23.13
CA THR A 290 4.38 -16.27 22.15
C THR A 290 4.90 -15.10 21.30
N LEU A 291 4.95 -15.28 19.99
CA LEU A 291 5.36 -14.25 19.04
C LEU A 291 4.16 -13.74 18.25
N ALA A 292 3.95 -12.45 18.32
CA ALA A 292 2.87 -11.78 17.58
C ALA A 292 3.39 -10.68 16.66
N MET A 293 2.76 -10.54 15.50
CA MET A 293 2.97 -9.47 14.56
C MET A 293 1.63 -8.91 14.06
N HIS A 294 1.42 -7.60 14.18
CA HIS A 294 0.15 -7.01 13.77
C HIS A 294 -0.08 -7.01 12.25
N GLN A 295 0.98 -7.16 11.44
CA GLN A 295 0.89 -7.16 9.98
C GLN A 295 1.80 -8.23 9.39
N LEU A 296 1.21 -9.28 8.83
CA LEU A 296 1.94 -10.32 8.10
C LEU A 296 2.16 -9.91 6.64
N GLU A 297 3.39 -10.07 6.20
CA GLU A 297 3.82 -10.09 4.80
C GLU A 297 4.43 -11.46 4.53
N ASP A 298 3.70 -12.35 3.88
CA ASP A 298 4.08 -13.77 3.66
C ASP A 298 5.51 -13.92 3.12
N ILE A 299 5.89 -13.08 2.17
CA ILE A 299 7.20 -13.10 1.51
C ILE A 299 8.37 -12.94 2.50
N VAL A 300 8.14 -12.30 3.64
CA VAL A 300 9.18 -12.17 4.67
C VAL A 300 9.56 -13.55 5.21
N TYR A 301 8.56 -14.38 5.51
CA TYR A 301 8.75 -15.71 6.06
C TYR A 301 9.19 -16.74 5.01
N TRP A 302 8.78 -16.59 3.75
CA TRP A 302 9.23 -17.46 2.66
C TRP A 302 10.74 -17.43 2.38
N GLY A 303 11.46 -16.52 2.96
CA GLY A 303 12.92 -16.49 2.92
C GLY A 303 13.61 -17.16 4.10
N LEU A 304 12.83 -17.74 5.03
CA LEU A 304 13.30 -18.62 6.10
C LEU A 304 13.17 -20.09 5.66
N ASP A 305 13.70 -21.02 6.44
CA ASP A 305 13.26 -22.41 6.37
C ASP A 305 11.91 -22.59 7.09
N LYS A 306 11.18 -23.67 6.77
CA LYS A 306 9.82 -23.92 7.30
C LYS A 306 9.79 -24.02 8.83
N GLU A 307 10.85 -24.56 9.46
CA GLU A 307 10.95 -24.67 10.91
C GLU A 307 11.08 -23.27 11.54
N SER A 308 11.92 -22.42 10.98
CA SER A 308 12.05 -21.03 11.41
C SER A 308 10.79 -20.19 11.13
N ALA A 309 10.08 -20.49 10.06
CA ALA A 309 8.81 -19.80 9.75
C ALA A 309 7.66 -20.23 10.68
N SER A 310 7.72 -21.42 11.24
CA SER A 310 6.65 -21.98 12.09
C SER A 310 6.56 -21.40 13.50
N ILE A 311 7.41 -20.43 13.86
CA ILE A 311 7.42 -19.84 15.21
C ILE A 311 6.47 -18.65 15.38
N LEU A 312 5.80 -18.19 14.34
CA LEU A 312 4.84 -17.10 14.42
C LEU A 312 3.48 -17.62 14.88
N ASP A 313 3.07 -17.23 16.08
CA ASP A 313 1.84 -17.72 16.71
C ASP A 313 0.61 -16.91 16.30
N ILE A 314 0.75 -15.57 16.24
CA ILE A 314 -0.36 -14.63 16.02
C ILE A 314 0.07 -13.59 15.00
N ALA A 315 -0.70 -13.42 13.94
CA ALA A 315 -0.48 -12.30 13.00
C ALA A 315 -1.79 -11.74 12.45
N GLY A 316 -1.77 -10.44 12.15
CA GLY A 316 -2.82 -9.77 11.37
C GLY A 316 -2.48 -9.76 9.90
N GLN A 317 -3.46 -9.97 9.04
CA GLN A 317 -3.25 -9.96 7.60
C GLN A 317 -4.41 -9.25 6.89
N VAL A 318 -4.07 -8.48 5.86
CA VAL A 318 -5.07 -7.86 4.96
C VAL A 318 -5.53 -8.87 3.91
N TRP A 319 -4.59 -9.65 3.37
CA TRP A 319 -4.81 -10.71 2.39
C TRP A 319 -3.52 -11.49 2.16
N GLY A 320 -3.66 -12.75 1.79
CA GLY A 320 -2.56 -13.63 1.43
C GLY A 320 -3.06 -14.98 0.92
N PRO A 321 -2.18 -15.95 0.68
CA PRO A 321 -2.56 -17.30 0.27
C PRO A 321 -3.57 -17.97 1.21
N ALA A 322 -3.48 -17.66 2.52
CA ALA A 322 -4.38 -18.20 3.55
C ALA A 322 -5.81 -17.64 3.50
N ALA A 323 -6.02 -16.49 2.85
CA ALA A 323 -7.34 -15.88 2.75
C ALA A 323 -8.26 -16.70 1.84
N ASP A 324 -9.54 -16.80 2.22
CA ASP A 324 -10.57 -17.38 1.38
C ASP A 324 -10.77 -16.54 0.11
N GLY A 325 -11.12 -17.18 -0.99
CA GLY A 325 -11.37 -16.52 -2.27
C GLY A 325 -10.11 -16.14 -3.06
N GLY A 326 -10.35 -15.60 -4.26
CA GLY A 326 -9.29 -15.09 -5.14
C GLY A 326 -8.34 -16.14 -5.73
N ASP A 327 -8.74 -17.40 -5.82
CA ASP A 327 -7.88 -18.49 -6.31
C ASP A 327 -7.43 -18.25 -7.76
N GLU A 328 -8.28 -17.69 -8.59
CA GLU A 328 -7.91 -17.32 -9.95
C GLU A 328 -6.85 -16.20 -9.95
N PHE A 329 -7.02 -15.17 -9.13
CA PHE A 329 -6.04 -14.10 -8.99
C PHE A 329 -4.71 -14.61 -8.44
N LYS A 330 -4.76 -15.47 -7.38
CA LYS A 330 -3.55 -16.12 -6.82
C LYS A 330 -2.81 -16.92 -7.90
N GLN A 331 -3.53 -17.69 -8.70
CA GLN A 331 -2.94 -18.48 -9.79
C GLN A 331 -2.35 -17.58 -10.89
N ARG A 332 -3.03 -16.51 -11.30
CA ARG A 332 -2.52 -15.55 -12.30
C ARG A 332 -1.24 -14.87 -11.83
N VAL A 333 -1.14 -14.52 -10.55
CA VAL A 333 0.11 -13.97 -9.97
C VAL A 333 1.22 -15.03 -10.03
N ALA A 334 0.94 -16.27 -9.62
CA ALA A 334 1.92 -17.37 -9.66
C ALA A 334 2.39 -17.66 -11.09
N ASP A 335 1.49 -17.64 -12.07
CA ASP A 335 1.79 -17.88 -13.50
C ASP A 335 2.71 -16.80 -14.11
N ARG A 336 2.78 -15.57 -13.54
CA ARG A 336 3.78 -14.58 -13.90
C ARG A 336 5.21 -15.07 -13.59
N GLY A 337 5.37 -15.98 -12.61
CA GLY A 337 6.62 -16.64 -12.28
C GLY A 337 7.68 -15.75 -11.62
N GLU A 338 7.32 -14.55 -11.19
CA GLU A 338 8.21 -13.61 -10.52
C GLU A 338 8.20 -13.79 -9.01
N MET A 339 7.01 -13.89 -8.42
CA MET A 339 6.78 -14.08 -6.99
C MET A 339 5.48 -14.85 -6.75
N ASP A 340 5.42 -15.55 -5.61
CA ASP A 340 4.17 -16.13 -5.13
C ASP A 340 3.17 -15.04 -4.71
N PRO A 341 1.85 -15.30 -4.80
CA PRO A 341 0.83 -14.30 -4.46
C PRO A 341 0.86 -13.92 -2.98
N TYR A 342 0.84 -12.64 -2.68
CA TYR A 342 0.68 -12.09 -1.33
C TYR A 342 0.10 -10.67 -1.38
N VAL A 343 -0.17 -10.08 -0.22
CA VAL A 343 -0.96 -8.86 -0.07
C VAL A 343 -0.60 -7.71 -1.02
N ARG A 344 0.67 -7.54 -1.39
CA ARG A 344 1.10 -6.41 -2.22
C ARG A 344 0.57 -6.47 -3.65
N HIS A 345 0.42 -7.68 -4.19
CA HIS A 345 -0.24 -7.86 -5.51
C HIS A 345 -1.70 -7.39 -5.44
N LEU A 346 -2.44 -7.81 -4.42
CA LEU A 346 -3.83 -7.38 -4.27
C LEU A 346 -3.94 -5.87 -4.06
N LEU A 347 -3.11 -5.26 -3.23
CA LEU A 347 -3.16 -3.81 -2.99
C LEU A 347 -2.85 -2.98 -4.23
N GLY A 348 -1.93 -3.45 -5.09
CA GLY A 348 -1.68 -2.87 -6.41
C GLY A 348 -2.90 -2.95 -7.30
N TYR A 349 -3.53 -4.13 -7.36
CA TYR A 349 -4.76 -4.38 -8.10
C TYR A 349 -5.89 -3.45 -7.63
N VAL A 350 -6.16 -3.41 -6.31
CA VAL A 350 -7.21 -2.58 -5.71
C VAL A 350 -7.06 -1.11 -6.05
N SER A 351 -5.82 -0.60 -6.02
CA SER A 351 -5.57 0.83 -6.27
C SER A 351 -5.92 1.24 -7.70
N VAL A 352 -5.55 0.42 -8.69
CA VAL A 352 -5.90 0.66 -10.10
C VAL A 352 -7.38 0.43 -10.35
N ASP A 353 -7.92 -0.71 -9.90
CA ASP A 353 -9.32 -1.07 -10.11
C ASP A 353 -10.26 0.03 -9.59
N GLN A 354 -10.06 0.46 -8.35
CA GLN A 354 -10.93 1.47 -7.74
C GLN A 354 -10.70 2.87 -8.32
N GLY A 355 -9.47 3.25 -8.64
CA GLY A 355 -9.16 4.52 -9.26
C GLY A 355 -9.77 4.66 -10.67
N VAL A 356 -9.57 3.65 -11.51
CA VAL A 356 -10.12 3.63 -12.88
C VAL A 356 -11.66 3.58 -12.86
N ARG A 357 -12.25 2.70 -12.05
CA ARG A 357 -13.72 2.63 -11.92
C ARG A 357 -14.30 3.96 -11.39
N ALA A 358 -13.60 4.67 -10.50
CA ALA A 358 -14.03 6.00 -10.07
C ALA A 358 -14.06 7.00 -11.24
N VAL A 359 -13.01 7.03 -12.08
CA VAL A 359 -12.97 7.88 -13.28
C VAL A 359 -14.08 7.51 -14.27
N LEU A 360 -14.30 6.21 -14.53
CA LEU A 360 -15.33 5.74 -15.44
C LEU A 360 -16.75 6.10 -14.94
N ARG A 361 -17.02 5.97 -13.64
CA ARG A 361 -18.31 6.37 -13.04
C ARG A 361 -18.50 7.89 -13.08
N ALA A 362 -17.45 8.65 -12.80
CA ALA A 362 -17.50 10.11 -12.85
C ALA A 362 -17.56 10.67 -14.29
N GLY A 363 -17.12 9.89 -15.29
CA GLY A 363 -16.88 10.39 -16.64
C GLY A 363 -15.76 11.44 -16.72
N SER A 364 -14.93 11.54 -15.67
CA SER A 364 -13.86 12.54 -15.51
C SER A 364 -12.80 12.06 -14.52
N ALA A 365 -11.54 12.40 -14.77
CA ALA A 365 -10.43 12.24 -13.83
C ALA A 365 -10.23 13.46 -12.91
N ASP A 366 -11.15 14.42 -12.90
CA ASP A 366 -11.13 15.53 -11.96
C ASP A 366 -11.21 15.01 -10.51
N ALA A 367 -10.36 15.53 -9.63
CA ALA A 367 -10.21 14.99 -8.28
C ALA A 367 -11.49 15.16 -7.43
N ASP A 368 -12.25 16.25 -7.61
CA ASP A 368 -13.54 16.41 -6.93
C ASP A 368 -14.56 15.39 -7.45
N ALA A 369 -14.60 15.17 -8.78
CA ALA A 369 -15.50 14.19 -9.38
C ALA A 369 -15.16 12.74 -8.93
N MET A 370 -13.87 12.39 -8.87
CA MET A 370 -13.43 11.09 -8.35
C MET A 370 -13.79 10.93 -6.88
N ARG A 371 -13.54 11.94 -6.04
CA ARG A 371 -13.91 11.93 -4.62
C ARG A 371 -15.41 11.68 -4.45
N ASP A 372 -16.24 12.44 -5.14
CA ASP A 372 -17.69 12.36 -5.02
C ASP A 372 -18.24 10.97 -5.41
N THR A 373 -17.52 10.23 -6.27
CA THR A 373 -17.88 8.85 -6.64
C THR A 373 -17.28 7.79 -5.72
N LEU A 374 -16.25 8.11 -4.95
CA LEU A 374 -15.60 7.19 -4.01
C LEU A 374 -16.21 7.27 -2.61
N GLU A 375 -16.54 8.45 -2.10
CA GLU A 375 -17.09 8.62 -0.76
C GLU A 375 -18.41 7.84 -0.59
N GLY A 376 -18.39 6.87 0.34
CA GLY A 376 -19.54 5.99 0.63
C GLY A 376 -19.82 4.92 -0.42
N HIS A 377 -18.95 4.79 -1.45
CA HIS A 377 -19.14 3.81 -2.49
C HIS A 377 -18.90 2.39 -1.97
N GLU A 378 -19.90 1.51 -2.13
CA GLU A 378 -19.77 0.08 -1.95
C GLU A 378 -19.00 -0.53 -3.11
N VAL A 379 -17.97 -1.33 -2.79
CA VAL A 379 -17.13 -1.96 -3.82
C VAL A 379 -17.92 -3.06 -4.51
N ASP A 380 -18.10 -2.95 -5.82
CA ASP A 380 -18.87 -3.84 -6.69
C ASP A 380 -17.99 -4.54 -7.75
N SER A 381 -16.73 -4.71 -7.47
CA SER A 381 -15.72 -5.28 -8.38
C SER A 381 -15.22 -6.67 -7.92
N PRO A 382 -14.45 -7.40 -8.75
CA PRO A 382 -13.90 -8.71 -8.41
C PRO A 382 -13.11 -8.76 -7.09
N ILE A 383 -12.65 -7.61 -6.58
CA ILE A 383 -11.91 -7.51 -5.32
C ILE A 383 -12.69 -8.13 -4.15
N VAL A 384 -14.00 -7.97 -4.11
CA VAL A 384 -14.85 -8.52 -3.05
C VAL A 384 -14.71 -10.04 -2.99
N GLU A 385 -14.77 -10.71 -4.13
CA GLU A 385 -14.58 -12.16 -4.23
C GLU A 385 -13.14 -12.57 -3.92
N MET A 386 -12.14 -11.79 -4.37
CA MET A 386 -10.72 -12.02 -4.05
C MET A 386 -10.45 -12.02 -2.54
N LYS A 387 -11.30 -11.36 -1.75
CA LYS A 387 -11.20 -11.29 -0.29
C LYS A 387 -12.20 -12.20 0.44
N GLY A 388 -12.74 -13.21 -0.23
CA GLY A 388 -13.65 -14.18 0.36
C GLY A 388 -15.10 -13.67 0.54
N GLY A 389 -15.45 -12.54 -0.07
CA GLY A 389 -16.74 -11.90 0.07
C GLY A 389 -16.80 -10.92 1.25
N GLY A 390 -18.01 -10.50 1.60
CA GLY A 390 -18.25 -9.53 2.66
C GLY A 390 -18.39 -8.11 2.13
N GLU A 391 -18.84 -7.23 3.01
CA GLU A 391 -19.04 -5.83 2.67
C GLU A 391 -17.70 -5.09 2.59
N MET A 392 -17.54 -4.34 1.53
CA MET A 392 -16.37 -3.47 1.32
C MET A 392 -16.84 -2.12 0.79
N TYR A 393 -16.37 -1.03 1.38
CA TYR A 393 -16.75 0.31 0.95
C TYR A 393 -15.71 1.36 1.31
N TRP A 394 -15.73 2.48 0.59
CA TRP A 394 -14.92 3.66 0.90
C TRP A 394 -15.65 4.52 1.94
N ARG A 395 -15.12 4.60 3.14
CA ARG A 395 -15.71 5.39 4.22
C ARG A 395 -15.52 6.89 3.96
N ALA A 396 -16.61 7.64 3.83
CA ALA A 396 -16.57 9.07 3.49
C ALA A 396 -15.86 9.96 4.53
N GLY A 397 -15.86 9.56 5.81
CA GLY A 397 -15.34 10.42 6.88
C GLY A 397 -13.83 10.46 7.02
N ASP A 398 -13.09 9.52 6.41
CA ASP A 398 -11.62 9.45 6.48
C ASP A 398 -10.98 8.76 5.27
N HIS A 399 -11.75 8.41 4.26
CA HIS A 399 -11.32 7.76 3.02
C HIS A 399 -10.56 6.44 3.22
N GLN A 400 -10.89 5.72 4.30
CA GLN A 400 -10.42 4.36 4.52
C GLN A 400 -11.27 3.37 3.72
N LEU A 401 -10.64 2.46 2.97
CA LEU A 401 -11.35 1.28 2.47
C LEU A 401 -11.67 0.36 3.64
N ILE A 402 -12.95 0.25 3.98
CA ILE A 402 -13.43 -0.71 4.95
C ILE A 402 -13.51 -2.06 4.25
N GLN A 403 -12.85 -3.07 4.82
CA GLN A 403 -12.62 -4.35 4.19
C GLN A 403 -12.30 -5.44 5.21
N PRO A 404 -12.56 -6.73 4.91
CA PRO A 404 -12.19 -7.82 5.81
C PRO A 404 -10.68 -7.87 6.11
N THR A 405 -10.35 -8.27 7.34
CA THR A 405 -9.00 -8.60 7.80
C THR A 405 -9.00 -9.98 8.45
N TYR A 406 -7.82 -10.58 8.61
CA TYR A 406 -7.68 -11.95 9.04
C TYR A 406 -6.69 -12.06 10.18
N THR A 407 -6.98 -12.89 11.21
CA THR A 407 -5.93 -13.44 12.04
C THR A 407 -5.39 -14.68 11.38
N VAL A 408 -4.08 -14.83 11.44
CA VAL A 408 -3.37 -15.96 10.84
C VAL A 408 -2.28 -16.46 11.79
N SER A 409 -1.99 -17.74 11.70
CA SER A 409 -0.86 -18.37 12.37
C SER A 409 -0.01 -19.19 11.39
N SER A 410 1.20 -19.54 11.77
CA SER A 410 2.02 -20.45 10.98
C SER A 410 1.42 -21.85 11.00
N ARG A 411 1.35 -22.51 9.84
CA ARG A 411 1.03 -23.94 9.76
C ARG A 411 2.11 -24.78 10.42
N PRO A 412 1.78 -25.97 10.92
CA PRO A 412 2.80 -26.98 11.20
C PRO A 412 3.69 -27.23 9.98
N THR A 413 4.99 -27.37 10.16
CA THR A 413 5.95 -27.51 9.05
C THR A 413 5.60 -28.62 8.05
N ALA A 414 4.97 -29.69 8.52
CA ALA A 414 4.52 -30.80 7.67
C ALA A 414 3.32 -30.46 6.77
N GLU A 415 2.59 -29.39 7.08
CA GLU A 415 1.41 -28.93 6.37
C GLU A 415 1.70 -27.70 5.48
N MET A 416 2.91 -27.14 5.57
CA MET A 416 3.35 -26.04 4.72
C MET A 416 3.54 -26.52 3.28
N SER A 417 2.70 -26.05 2.35
CA SER A 417 2.80 -26.31 0.91
C SER A 417 3.68 -25.29 0.21
N ASP A 418 4.32 -25.71 -0.88
CA ASP A 418 5.07 -24.87 -1.81
C ASP A 418 4.48 -24.92 -3.24
N ASP A 419 3.40 -25.67 -3.47
CA ASP A 419 2.79 -25.90 -4.79
C ASP A 419 1.27 -25.78 -4.70
N PRO A 420 0.59 -25.01 -5.58
CA PRO A 420 1.14 -24.24 -6.73
C PRO A 420 1.89 -22.97 -6.33
N TYR A 421 1.73 -22.48 -5.13
CA TYR A 421 2.43 -21.36 -4.48
C TYR A 421 2.54 -21.66 -2.99
N ARG A 422 3.33 -20.87 -2.25
CA ARG A 422 3.59 -21.11 -0.84
C ARG A 422 2.39 -20.78 0.03
N GLU A 423 1.86 -21.80 0.72
CA GLU A 423 0.84 -21.70 1.77
C GLU A 423 1.43 -22.14 3.10
N TRP A 424 2.13 -21.25 3.77
CA TRP A 424 2.80 -21.53 5.04
C TRP A 424 2.01 -21.07 6.26
N PHE A 425 0.96 -20.28 6.02
CA PHE A 425 0.08 -19.74 7.05
C PHE A 425 -1.34 -20.29 6.87
N GLN A 426 -2.12 -20.21 7.94
CA GLN A 426 -3.54 -20.55 7.94
C GLN A 426 -4.32 -19.38 8.53
N ALA A 427 -5.51 -19.10 7.98
CA ALA A 427 -6.46 -18.17 8.56
C ALA A 427 -7.12 -18.83 9.79
N GLU A 428 -7.16 -18.09 10.90
CA GLU A 428 -7.81 -18.53 12.14
C GLU A 428 -9.20 -17.91 12.26
N GLU A 429 -9.30 -16.61 11.98
CA GLU A 429 -10.55 -15.87 12.05
C GLU A 429 -10.58 -14.76 10.98
N THR A 430 -11.77 -14.49 10.47
CA THR A 430 -12.03 -13.37 9.54
C THR A 430 -12.89 -12.33 10.25
N PHE A 431 -12.45 -11.08 10.22
CA PHE A 431 -13.17 -9.96 10.81
C PHE A 431 -13.76 -9.08 9.71
N ALA A 432 -15.02 -8.65 9.87
CA ALA A 432 -15.57 -7.63 9.00
C ALA A 432 -14.81 -6.30 9.20
N GLY A 433 -14.72 -5.50 8.14
CA GLY A 433 -13.97 -4.24 8.19
C GLY A 433 -14.45 -3.27 9.26
N ASP A 434 -15.77 -3.21 9.48
CA ASP A 434 -16.38 -2.36 10.50
C ASP A 434 -16.06 -2.80 11.94
N ASP A 435 -15.86 -4.11 12.18
CA ASP A 435 -15.53 -4.63 13.50
C ASP A 435 -14.12 -4.23 13.95
N VAL A 436 -13.24 -3.90 13.00
CA VAL A 436 -11.83 -3.57 13.26
C VAL A 436 -11.50 -2.09 13.00
N ALA A 437 -12.34 -1.38 12.29
CA ALA A 437 -12.13 0.05 12.03
C ALA A 437 -12.57 0.90 13.22
N ARG A 438 -11.69 1.80 13.67
CA ARG A 438 -12.07 2.78 14.71
C ARG A 438 -13.17 3.70 14.19
N PRO A 439 -14.09 4.19 15.05
CA PRO A 439 -15.00 5.28 14.71
C PRO A 439 -14.26 6.49 14.12
N VAL A 440 -14.86 7.17 13.14
CA VAL A 440 -14.21 8.29 12.44
C VAL A 440 -13.78 9.40 13.41
N GLU A 441 -14.63 9.71 14.40
CA GLU A 441 -14.37 10.71 15.45
C GLU A 441 -13.15 10.40 16.32
N GLU A 442 -12.71 9.14 16.34
CA GLU A 442 -11.52 8.69 17.09
C GLU A 442 -10.26 8.63 16.24
N THR A 443 -10.39 8.80 14.91
CA THR A 443 -9.23 8.75 14.00
C THR A 443 -8.39 10.03 14.07
N GLY A 444 -9.01 11.16 14.41
CA GLY A 444 -8.42 12.49 14.32
C GLY A 444 -8.38 13.05 12.89
N CYS A 445 -9.07 12.42 11.94
CA CYS A 445 -9.26 12.96 10.59
C CYS A 445 -10.27 14.11 10.62
N SER A 446 -10.04 15.11 9.78
CA SER A 446 -10.94 16.24 9.56
C SER A 446 -10.85 16.61 8.07
N LEU A 447 -11.74 16.03 7.26
CA LEU A 447 -11.93 16.30 5.82
C LEU A 447 -12.85 17.50 5.62
#